data_ebaf3e2a29cd53c31d835bea9457b5b6
#
_entry.id   ebaf3e2a29cd53c31d835bea9457b5b6
#
_cell.length_a   1.000
_cell.length_b   1.000
_cell.length_c   1.000
_cell.angle_alpha   90.00
_cell.angle_beta   90.00
_cell.angle_gamma   90.00
#
_symmetry.space_group_name_H-M   'P 1'
#
loop_
_entity.id
_entity.type
_entity.pdbx_description
1 polymer ?
#
loop_
_entity_poly.entity_id
_entity_poly.type
_entity_poly.pdbx_seq_one_letter_code
_entity_poly.pdbx_strand_id
1 'polypeptide(L)'
;MAWLLVMLKGYTLHGYEIMKELKERFDVISDPGTVYRALRQLERDGYISSWWDAKEQGPARRVYTLTDAGNDALKLWSTALEAYRSNLDAFFNLYTGNWTEDKQEHE
;
A
#
# COMPACT_ATOMS: atom_id res chain seq x y z
N MET A 1 -2.92 -5.41 -0.34
CA MET A 1 -1.49 -5.66 -0.03
C MET A 1 -0.59 -4.49 -0.34
N ALA A 2 -0.74 -3.89 -1.52
CA ALA A 2 0.11 -2.76 -1.90
C ALA A 2 0.05 -1.59 -0.92
N TRP A 3 -1.11 -1.30 -0.38
CA TRP A 3 -1.29 -0.22 0.61
C TRP A 3 -0.46 -0.47 1.87
N LEU A 4 -0.39 -1.71 2.33
CA LEU A 4 0.40 -2.06 3.52
C LEU A 4 1.89 -1.88 3.24
N LEU A 5 2.36 -2.26 2.07
CA LEU A 5 3.77 -2.11 1.71
C LEU A 5 4.18 -0.66 1.57
N VAL A 6 3.36 0.16 0.91
CA VAL A 6 3.73 1.56 0.67
C VAL A 6 3.78 2.37 1.97
N MET A 7 2.93 2.03 2.95
CA MET A 7 2.97 2.71 4.24
C MET A 7 4.25 2.45 5.01
N LEU A 8 4.91 1.32 4.74
CA LEU A 8 6.17 0.96 5.40
C LEU A 8 7.40 1.44 4.64
N LYS A 9 7.22 2.10 3.51
CA LYS A 9 8.35 2.64 2.76
C LYS A 9 8.97 3.82 3.50
N GLY A 10 10.18 3.60 4.03
CA GLY A 10 10.91 4.62 4.79
C GLY A 10 10.43 4.80 6.22
N TYR A 11 9.48 4.00 6.69
CA TYR A 11 8.92 4.12 8.03
C TYR A 11 8.83 2.77 8.72
N THR A 12 8.85 2.83 10.04
CA THR A 12 8.59 1.69 10.91
C THR A 12 7.32 2.00 11.69
N LEU A 13 6.31 1.15 11.56
CA LEU A 13 4.99 1.42 12.13
C LEU A 13 4.52 0.28 13.03
N HIS A 14 3.80 0.64 14.09
CA HIS A 14 3.06 -0.31 14.91
C HIS A 14 1.78 -0.73 14.17
N GLY A 15 1.25 -1.90 14.53
CA GLY A 15 0.03 -2.42 13.87
C GLY A 15 -1.14 -1.46 13.92
N TYR A 16 -1.38 -0.80 15.06
CA TYR A 16 -2.50 0.13 15.18
C TYR A 16 -2.30 1.39 14.30
N GLU A 17 -1.05 1.83 14.12
CA GLU A 17 -0.74 2.95 13.24
C GLU A 17 -1.04 2.60 11.79
N ILE A 18 -0.74 1.37 11.39
CA ILE A 18 -1.05 0.86 10.06
C ILE A 18 -2.56 0.92 9.81
N MET A 19 -3.36 0.47 10.77
CA MET A 19 -4.81 0.49 10.65
C MET A 19 -5.36 1.90 10.54
N LYS A 20 -4.81 2.80 11.36
CA LYS A 20 -5.20 4.21 11.34
C LYS A 20 -4.89 4.85 9.99
N GLU A 21 -3.70 4.60 9.45
CA GLU A 21 -3.28 5.17 8.18
C GLU A 21 -4.08 4.61 7.00
N LEU A 22 -4.44 3.32 7.04
CA LEU A 22 -5.32 2.74 6.02
C LEU A 22 -6.63 3.49 5.92
N LYS A 23 -7.23 3.79 7.07
CA LYS A 23 -8.50 4.50 7.12
C LYS A 23 -8.36 5.96 6.69
N GLU A 24 -7.35 6.65 7.20
CA GLU A 24 -7.20 8.09 6.99
C GLU A 24 -6.67 8.44 5.61
N ARG A 25 -5.72 7.65 5.08
CA ARG A 25 -5.08 7.99 3.81
C ARG A 25 -5.72 7.33 2.60
N PHE A 26 -6.23 6.11 2.77
CA PHE A 26 -6.73 5.32 1.65
C PHE A 26 -8.22 5.04 1.72
N ASP A 27 -8.87 5.50 2.78
CA ASP A 27 -10.30 5.26 3.00
C ASP A 27 -10.63 3.74 2.95
N VAL A 28 -9.67 2.94 3.41
CA VAL A 28 -9.83 1.49 3.47
C VAL A 28 -10.26 1.11 4.89
N ILE A 29 -11.48 0.60 5.01
CA ILE A 29 -12.01 0.14 6.28
C ILE A 29 -11.96 -1.38 6.29
N SER A 30 -11.12 -1.93 7.17
CA SER A 30 -11.00 -3.36 7.37
C SER A 30 -11.02 -3.68 8.84
N ASP A 31 -11.53 -4.86 9.19
CA ASP A 31 -11.47 -5.30 10.58
C ASP A 31 -10.01 -5.64 10.96
N PRO A 32 -9.66 -5.54 12.26
CA PRO A 32 -8.30 -5.81 12.70
C PRO A 32 -7.80 -7.20 12.32
N GLY A 33 -8.65 -8.20 12.38
CA GLY A 33 -8.27 -9.58 12.04
C GLY A 33 -7.79 -9.71 10.59
N THR A 34 -8.48 -9.06 9.67
CA THR A 34 -8.11 -9.07 8.25
C THR A 34 -6.75 -8.42 8.04
N VAL A 35 -6.51 -7.27 8.66
CA VAL A 35 -5.25 -6.55 8.54
C VAL A 35 -4.10 -7.37 9.12
N TYR A 36 -4.27 -7.94 10.32
CA TYR A 36 -3.22 -8.74 10.94
C TYR A 36 -2.92 -10.03 10.19
N ARG A 37 -3.94 -10.66 9.58
CA ARG A 37 -3.71 -11.82 8.71
C ARG A 37 -2.89 -11.44 7.49
N ALA A 38 -3.20 -10.30 6.88
CA ALA A 38 -2.43 -9.79 5.74
C ALA A 38 -0.98 -9.50 6.13
N LEU A 39 -0.76 -8.88 7.28
CA LEU A 39 0.60 -8.61 7.77
C LEU A 39 1.38 -9.91 8.01
N ARG A 40 0.74 -10.92 8.61
CA ARG A 40 1.39 -12.22 8.82
C ARG A 40 1.75 -12.88 7.49
N GLN A 41 0.87 -12.78 6.48
CA GLN A 41 1.16 -13.33 5.17
C GLN A 41 2.34 -12.63 4.51
N LEU A 42 2.37 -11.31 4.56
CA LEU A 42 3.48 -10.53 4.02
C LEU A 42 4.80 -10.87 4.70
N GLU A 43 4.76 -11.10 6.00
CA GLU A 43 5.97 -11.49 6.75
C GLU A 43 6.43 -12.90 6.36
N ARG A 44 5.52 -13.85 6.22
CA ARG A 44 5.85 -15.21 5.76
C ARG A 44 6.45 -15.19 4.35
N ASP A 45 5.96 -14.30 3.50
CA ASP A 45 6.45 -14.16 2.12
C ASP A 45 7.77 -13.37 2.05
N GLY A 46 8.24 -12.85 3.17
CA GLY A 46 9.52 -12.16 3.24
C GLY A 46 9.49 -10.70 2.83
N TYR A 47 8.32 -10.09 2.66
CA TYR A 47 8.20 -8.71 2.21
C TYR A 47 8.26 -7.70 3.36
N ILE A 48 7.91 -8.13 4.56
CA ILE A 48 8.04 -7.30 5.76
C ILE A 48 8.67 -8.14 6.86
N SER A 49 9.24 -7.46 7.84
CA SER A 49 9.71 -8.10 9.07
C SER A 49 9.09 -7.37 10.26
N SER A 50 9.09 -8.03 11.40
CA SER A 50 8.51 -7.46 12.61
C SER A 50 9.31 -7.88 13.82
N TRP A 51 9.20 -7.07 14.86
CA TRP A 51 9.78 -7.40 16.18
C TRP A 51 8.92 -6.75 17.26
N TRP A 52 9.15 -7.18 18.50
CA TRP A 52 8.47 -6.59 19.64
C TRP A 52 9.27 -5.40 20.15
N ASP A 53 8.60 -4.25 20.20
CA ASP A 53 9.18 -3.03 20.76
C ASP A 53 8.76 -2.95 22.22
N ALA A 54 9.70 -3.27 23.13
CA ALA A 54 9.47 -3.24 24.57
C ALA A 54 9.78 -1.84 25.07
N LYS A 55 8.75 -1.03 25.27
CA LYS A 55 8.92 0.30 25.85
C LYS A 55 8.91 0.19 27.37
N GLU A 56 9.56 1.16 28.03
CA GLU A 56 9.67 1.18 29.49
C GLU A 56 8.30 1.25 30.17
N GLN A 57 7.31 1.80 29.52
CA GLN A 57 5.96 1.92 30.05
C GLN A 57 4.95 1.32 29.06
N GLY A 58 4.10 0.45 29.58
CA GLY A 58 3.05 -0.19 28.82
C GLY A 58 3.45 -1.52 28.21
N PRO A 59 2.50 -2.23 27.57
CA PRO A 59 2.76 -3.51 26.94
C PRO A 59 3.65 -3.37 25.72
N ALA A 60 4.45 -4.40 25.43
CA ALA A 60 5.25 -4.47 24.23
C ALA A 60 4.35 -4.43 22.99
N ARG A 61 4.78 -3.73 21.97
CA ARG A 61 4.03 -3.57 20.73
C ARG A 61 4.80 -4.14 19.57
N ARG A 62 4.09 -4.76 18.63
CA ARG A 62 4.71 -5.31 17.44
C ARG A 62 4.92 -4.18 16.43
N VAL A 63 6.14 -4.11 15.90
CA VAL A 63 6.56 -3.08 14.96
C VAL A 63 6.89 -3.75 13.64
N TYR A 64 6.50 -3.12 12.54
CA TYR A 64 6.67 -3.66 11.19
C TYR A 64 7.55 -2.75 10.35
N THR A 65 8.36 -3.37 9.49
CA THR A 65 9.23 -2.65 8.57
C THR A 65 9.29 -3.40 7.24
N LEU A 66 9.58 -2.66 6.17
CA LEU A 66 9.71 -3.21 4.83
C LEU A 66 11.10 -3.85 4.67
N THR A 67 11.14 -5.03 4.09
CA THR A 67 12.41 -5.68 3.73
C THR A 67 12.86 -5.23 2.34
N ASP A 68 14.09 -5.60 1.94
CA ASP A 68 14.56 -5.34 0.57
C ASP A 68 13.64 -6.02 -0.46
N ALA A 69 13.25 -7.26 -0.19
CA ALA A 69 12.31 -7.97 -1.06
C ALA A 69 10.95 -7.25 -1.13
N GLY A 70 10.49 -6.71 -0.01
CA GLY A 70 9.27 -5.91 0.05
C GLY A 70 9.38 -4.63 -0.77
N ASN A 71 10.53 -3.99 -0.72
CA ASN A 71 10.78 -2.79 -1.51
C ASN A 71 10.76 -3.10 -3.01
N ASP A 72 11.34 -4.22 -3.41
CA ASP A 72 11.32 -4.67 -4.81
C ASP A 72 9.89 -4.99 -5.26
N ALA A 73 9.12 -5.69 -4.42
CA ALA A 73 7.71 -5.96 -4.70
C ALA A 73 6.91 -4.68 -4.84
N LEU A 74 7.19 -3.69 -3.99
CA LEU A 74 6.51 -2.39 -4.04
C LEU A 74 6.80 -1.66 -5.36
N LYS A 75 8.02 -1.76 -5.88
CA LYS A 75 8.35 -1.18 -7.20
C LYS A 75 7.51 -1.78 -8.30
N LEU A 76 7.33 -3.10 -8.29
CA LEU A 76 6.48 -3.78 -9.27
C LEU A 76 5.03 -3.33 -9.16
N TRP A 77 4.52 -3.25 -7.94
CA TRP A 77 3.17 -2.72 -7.69
C TRP A 77 3.02 -1.29 -8.18
N SER A 78 4.02 -0.45 -7.92
CA SER A 78 4.02 0.95 -8.34
C SER A 78 3.91 1.07 -9.86
N THR A 79 4.66 0.27 -10.59
CA THR A 79 4.62 0.25 -12.07
C THR A 79 3.24 -0.16 -12.57
N ALA A 80 2.68 -1.22 -12.00
CA ALA A 80 1.35 -1.71 -12.41
C ALA A 80 0.25 -0.69 -12.09
N LEU A 81 0.31 -0.08 -10.91
CA LEU A 81 -0.69 0.91 -10.50
C LEU A 81 -0.57 2.20 -11.33
N GLU A 82 0.63 2.58 -11.70
CA GLU A 82 0.83 3.75 -12.58
C GLU A 82 0.19 3.54 -13.94
N ALA A 83 0.35 2.33 -14.51
CA ALA A 83 -0.31 1.98 -15.78
C ALA A 83 -1.83 2.01 -15.61
N TYR A 84 -2.35 1.52 -14.49
CA TYR A 84 -3.78 1.56 -14.21
C TYR A 84 -4.29 2.98 -14.04
N ARG A 85 -3.51 3.84 -13.37
CA ARG A 85 -3.85 5.25 -13.22
C ARG A 85 -3.96 5.93 -14.58
N SER A 86 -3.04 5.63 -15.50
CA SER A 86 -3.10 6.16 -16.86
C SER A 86 -4.37 5.71 -17.58
N ASN A 87 -4.76 4.46 -17.42
CA ASN A 87 -6.01 3.96 -17.99
C ASN A 87 -7.23 4.64 -17.39
N LEU A 88 -7.21 4.94 -16.09
CA LEU A 88 -8.29 5.69 -15.45
C LEU A 88 -8.40 7.10 -16.01
N ASP A 89 -7.27 7.76 -16.22
CA ASP A 89 -7.26 9.09 -16.84
C ASP A 89 -7.89 9.05 -18.22
N ALA A 90 -7.53 8.04 -19.01
CA ALA A 90 -8.13 7.85 -20.35
C ALA A 90 -9.65 7.61 -20.26
N PHE A 91 -10.06 6.79 -19.28
CA PHE A 91 -11.49 6.54 -19.05
C PHE A 91 -12.25 7.83 -18.78
N PHE A 92 -11.75 8.66 -17.87
CA PHE A 92 -12.43 9.88 -17.51
C PHE A 92 -12.38 10.93 -18.63
N ASN A 93 -11.31 10.95 -19.41
CA ASN A 93 -11.26 11.81 -20.58
C ASN A 93 -12.34 11.45 -21.59
N LEU A 94 -12.53 10.15 -21.86
CA LEU A 94 -13.57 9.69 -22.77
C LEU A 94 -14.97 9.96 -22.20
N TYR A 95 -15.14 9.74 -20.89
CA TYR A 95 -16.42 9.97 -20.23
C TYR A 95 -16.84 11.44 -20.32
N THR A 96 -15.90 12.37 -20.22
CA THR A 96 -16.17 13.80 -20.32
C THR A 96 -16.19 14.34 -21.75
N GLY A 97 -16.03 13.46 -22.75
CA GLY A 97 -16.17 13.83 -24.16
C GLY A 97 -14.89 14.26 -24.87
N ASN A 98 -13.72 13.98 -24.31
CA ASN A 98 -12.43 14.39 -24.89
C ASN A 98 -11.86 13.38 -25.89
N TRP A 99 -12.72 12.75 -26.66
CA TRP A 99 -12.36 11.77 -27.68
C TRP A 99 -11.47 12.32 -28.78
N THR A 100 -11.72 13.56 -29.16
CA THR A 100 -11.07 14.18 -30.29
C THR A 100 -9.58 14.34 -30.09
N GLU A 101 -9.17 14.66 -28.86
CA GLU A 101 -7.76 14.83 -28.52
C GLU A 101 -7.01 13.51 -28.60
N ASP A 102 -7.59 12.44 -28.06
CA ASP A 102 -6.97 11.12 -28.06
C ASP A 102 -6.80 10.58 -29.48
N LYS A 103 -7.80 10.78 -30.33
CA LYS A 103 -7.72 10.36 -31.74
C LYS A 103 -6.63 11.08 -32.51
N GLN A 104 -6.44 12.36 -32.24
CA GLN A 104 -5.43 13.15 -32.93
C GLN A 104 -4.02 12.71 -32.58
N GLU A 105 -3.79 12.23 -31.36
CA GLU A 105 -2.49 11.74 -30.95
C GLU A 105 -2.12 10.42 -31.62
N HIS A 106 -3.09 9.63 -32.04
CA HIS A 106 -2.88 8.32 -32.65
C HIS A 106 -2.78 8.34 -34.18
N GLU A 107 -3.02 9.47 -34.78
CA GLU A 107 -2.85 9.65 -36.21
C GLU A 107 -1.43 10.11 -36.54
#